data_0290f04fc97d513124f303f51d557ed8
#
_entry.id   0290f04fc97d513124f303f51d557ed8
#
_cell.length_a   1.000
_cell.length_b   1.000
_cell.length_c   1.000
_cell.angle_alpha   90.00
_cell.angle_beta   90.00
_cell.angle_gamma   90.00
#
_symmetry.space_group_name_H-M   'P 1'
#
loop_
_entity.id
_entity.type
_entity.pdbx_description
1 polymer ?
#
loop_
_entity_poly.entity_id
_entity_poly.type
_entity_poly.pdbx_seq_one_letter_code
_entity_poly.pdbx_strand_id
1 'polypeptide(L)'
;MKIGILLTGHPPDVLQDQFDEYDAMFRALLDGNGFTYETFAVVDGQFPKDELQADGWVITGSRHGAYENHPWIPPLEDLIRAIRQSGRPLIGVCFGHQIIAQALGGKVEKFKGGWAVGRTDYEYDGQTITLNAWHQDQVIDLPEDARVLGTNTFCRNAMVAYGDNVWTVQAHPEYGDGFIQGLMNTRGKGVVPDALMEAAANRLPAQNDNPKIGQLMAEFLKKERA
;
A
#
# COMPACT_ATOMS: atom_id res chain seq x y z
N MET A 1 3.55 17.44 12.32
CA MET A 1 2.45 16.91 11.50
C MET A 1 2.05 15.55 12.03
N LYS A 2 0.77 15.34 12.33
CA LYS A 2 0.24 14.07 12.84
C LYS A 2 -0.27 13.22 11.66
N ILE A 3 0.21 11.98 11.56
CA ILE A 3 -0.20 11.02 10.53
C ILE A 3 -1.10 9.96 11.18
N GLY A 4 -2.30 9.79 10.63
CA GLY A 4 -3.19 8.68 10.95
C GLY A 4 -2.84 7.46 10.09
N ILE A 5 -2.58 6.33 10.72
CA ILE A 5 -2.35 5.06 10.02
C ILE A 5 -3.62 4.21 10.14
N LEU A 6 -4.28 3.94 9.02
CA LEU A 6 -5.43 3.06 8.93
C LEU A 6 -4.93 1.63 8.69
N LEU A 7 -4.89 0.83 9.74
CA LEU A 7 -4.41 -0.54 9.72
C LEU A 7 -5.52 -1.46 9.19
N THR A 8 -5.30 -2.03 8.01
CA THR A 8 -6.30 -2.84 7.28
C THR A 8 -6.02 -4.34 7.33
N GLY A 9 -5.02 -4.74 8.09
CA GLY A 9 -4.64 -6.14 8.30
C GLY A 9 -3.47 -6.28 9.25
N HIS A 10 -3.18 -7.52 9.64
CA HIS A 10 -2.05 -7.88 10.49
C HIS A 10 -1.10 -8.82 9.76
N PRO A 11 0.21 -8.82 10.09
CA PRO A 11 1.14 -9.82 9.63
C PRO A 11 0.64 -11.23 9.95
N PRO A 12 1.08 -12.28 9.22
CA PRO A 12 0.80 -13.66 9.61
C PRO A 12 1.26 -13.94 11.05
N ASP A 13 0.46 -14.65 11.83
CA ASP A 13 0.74 -14.96 13.24
C ASP A 13 2.15 -15.56 13.42
N VAL A 14 2.56 -16.42 12.49
CA VAL A 14 3.90 -17.04 12.48
C VAL A 14 5.06 -16.09 12.21
N LEU A 15 4.78 -14.87 11.80
CA LEU A 15 5.78 -13.82 11.55
C LEU A 15 5.75 -12.72 12.62
N GLN A 16 4.73 -12.64 13.47
CA GLN A 16 4.56 -11.58 14.47
C GLN A 16 5.67 -11.60 15.54
N ASP A 17 6.26 -12.77 15.83
CA ASP A 17 7.40 -12.87 16.76
C ASP A 17 8.73 -12.36 16.15
N GLN A 18 8.80 -12.19 14.83
CA GLN A 18 10.02 -11.84 14.11
C GLN A 18 9.96 -10.45 13.48
N PHE A 19 8.77 -9.95 13.21
CA PHE A 19 8.54 -8.68 12.52
C PHE A 19 7.46 -7.86 13.23
N ASP A 20 7.66 -6.57 13.21
CA ASP A 20 6.71 -5.60 13.75
C ASP A 20 5.37 -5.60 13.01
N GLU A 21 4.37 -4.96 13.64
CA GLU A 21 3.07 -4.68 13.02
C GLU A 21 3.23 -3.75 11.81
N TYR A 22 2.31 -3.78 10.88
CA TYR A 22 2.38 -2.98 9.64
C TYR A 22 2.51 -1.49 9.91
N ASP A 23 1.85 -0.95 10.93
CA ASP A 23 1.98 0.46 11.28
C ASP A 23 3.40 0.83 11.73
N ALA A 24 4.09 -0.05 12.43
CA ALA A 24 5.49 0.16 12.81
C ALA A 24 6.43 0.14 11.60
N MET A 25 6.16 -0.71 10.60
CA MET A 25 6.90 -0.70 9.34
C MET A 25 6.76 0.65 8.60
N PHE A 26 5.55 1.23 8.58
CA PHE A 26 5.35 2.56 7.99
C PHE A 26 6.01 3.67 8.81
N ARG A 27 6.00 3.58 10.13
CA ARG A 27 6.74 4.53 10.99
C ARG A 27 8.24 4.47 10.70
N ALA A 28 8.81 3.27 10.52
CA ALA A 28 10.22 3.11 10.15
C ALA A 28 10.53 3.64 8.74
N LEU A 29 9.66 3.37 7.75
CA LEU A 29 9.81 3.87 6.38
C LEU A 29 9.80 5.41 6.31
N LEU A 30 9.01 6.06 7.17
CA LEU A 30 8.83 7.51 7.21
C LEU A 30 9.65 8.19 8.30
N ASP A 31 10.58 7.47 8.95
CA ASP A 31 11.40 8.02 10.03
C ASP A 31 12.25 9.21 9.59
N GLY A 32 12.68 10.03 10.55
CA GLY A 32 13.47 11.23 10.28
C GLY A 32 12.68 12.42 9.71
N ASN A 33 11.37 12.26 9.45
CA ASN A 33 10.54 13.29 8.82
C ASN A 33 9.77 14.20 9.81
N GLY A 34 9.93 14.00 11.13
CA GLY A 34 9.29 14.83 12.16
C GLY A 34 7.78 14.59 12.29
N PHE A 35 7.30 13.41 11.89
CA PHE A 35 5.90 13.02 12.06
C PHE A 35 5.62 12.47 13.46
N THR A 36 4.40 12.67 13.93
CA THR A 36 3.80 11.90 15.03
C THR A 36 2.71 11.01 14.45
N TYR A 37 2.42 9.89 15.10
CA TYR A 37 1.52 8.89 14.53
C TYR A 37 0.42 8.50 15.50
N GLU A 38 -0.77 8.25 14.95
CA GLU A 38 -1.88 7.58 15.63
C GLU A 38 -2.38 6.45 14.73
N THR A 39 -2.50 5.23 15.29
CA THR A 39 -2.93 4.04 14.54
C THR A 39 -4.38 3.72 14.88
N PHE A 40 -5.16 3.40 13.84
CA PHE A 40 -6.54 2.96 13.92
C PHE A 40 -6.66 1.59 13.25
N ALA A 41 -6.89 0.54 14.04
CA ALA A 41 -7.07 -0.82 13.53
C ALA A 41 -8.48 -0.97 12.92
N VAL A 42 -8.67 -0.40 11.71
CA VAL A 42 -9.97 -0.41 11.03
C VAL A 42 -10.42 -1.84 10.71
N VAL A 43 -9.49 -2.76 10.49
CA VAL A 43 -9.78 -4.20 10.32
C VAL A 43 -10.48 -4.79 11.56
N ASP A 44 -10.23 -4.23 12.75
CA ASP A 44 -10.85 -4.62 14.03
C ASP A 44 -12.02 -3.70 14.43
N GLY A 45 -12.45 -2.83 13.51
CA GLY A 45 -13.56 -1.89 13.77
C GLY A 45 -13.15 -0.62 14.54
N GLN A 46 -11.86 -0.36 14.72
CA GLN A 46 -11.36 0.83 15.42
C GLN A 46 -11.10 1.95 14.39
N PHE A 47 -12.06 2.86 14.27
CA PHE A 47 -12.01 3.98 13.34
C PHE A 47 -11.64 5.29 14.05
N PRO A 48 -11.04 6.28 13.34
CA PRO A 48 -10.96 7.65 13.83
C PRO A 48 -12.37 8.23 13.97
N LYS A 49 -12.47 9.29 14.78
CA LYS A 49 -13.72 10.01 14.96
C LYS A 49 -14.21 10.66 13.64
N ASP A 50 -13.27 11.21 12.88
CA ASP A 50 -13.50 11.85 11.59
C ASP A 50 -12.16 11.96 10.81
N GLU A 51 -12.24 12.44 9.57
CA GLU A 51 -11.11 12.66 8.69
C GLU A 51 -10.18 13.78 9.15
N LEU A 52 -10.59 14.62 10.11
CA LEU A 52 -9.81 15.74 10.64
C LEU A 52 -8.93 15.37 11.83
N GLN A 53 -9.06 14.13 12.35
CA GLN A 53 -8.31 13.67 13.52
C GLN A 53 -6.80 13.58 13.29
N ALA A 54 -6.35 13.51 12.04
CA ALA A 54 -4.93 13.58 11.64
C ALA A 54 -4.71 14.63 10.55
N ASP A 55 -3.47 15.09 10.37
CA ASP A 55 -3.09 16.06 9.35
C ASP A 55 -2.89 15.40 7.97
N GLY A 56 -2.61 14.10 7.97
CA GLY A 56 -2.46 13.27 6.77
C GLY A 56 -2.69 11.80 7.12
N TRP A 57 -2.88 10.96 6.11
CA TRP A 57 -3.33 9.59 6.28
C TRP A 57 -2.51 8.59 5.47
N VAL A 58 -2.31 7.40 6.03
CA VAL A 58 -1.72 6.24 5.33
C VAL A 58 -2.64 5.04 5.53
N ILE A 59 -2.99 4.33 4.45
CA ILE A 59 -3.72 3.06 4.48
C ILE A 59 -2.74 1.93 4.15
N THR A 60 -2.66 0.94 5.03
CA THR A 60 -1.71 -0.17 4.93
C THR A 60 -2.15 -1.22 3.90
N GLY A 61 -1.30 -2.22 3.70
CA GLY A 61 -1.66 -3.47 3.02
C GLY A 61 -2.59 -4.35 3.86
N SER A 62 -3.24 -5.32 3.20
CA SER A 62 -4.12 -6.32 3.81
C SER A 62 -4.00 -7.66 3.09
N ARG A 63 -4.39 -8.74 3.79
CA ARG A 63 -4.63 -10.05 3.16
C ARG A 63 -6.00 -10.15 2.45
N HIS A 64 -6.90 -9.22 2.74
CA HIS A 64 -8.26 -9.19 2.21
C HIS A 64 -8.30 -8.53 0.83
N GLY A 65 -9.24 -8.95 -0.02
CA GLY A 65 -9.57 -8.23 -1.25
C GLY A 65 -10.45 -7.01 -0.96
N ALA A 66 -10.20 -5.89 -1.62
CA ALA A 66 -11.00 -4.66 -1.42
C ALA A 66 -12.48 -4.86 -1.78
N TYR A 67 -12.77 -5.82 -2.65
CA TYR A 67 -14.12 -6.20 -3.11
C TYR A 67 -14.81 -7.24 -2.21
N GLU A 68 -14.15 -7.71 -1.13
CA GLU A 68 -14.73 -8.69 -0.21
C GLU A 68 -15.79 -8.04 0.71
N ASN A 69 -16.76 -8.84 1.15
CA ASN A 69 -17.83 -8.35 2.00
C ASN A 69 -17.46 -8.39 3.49
N HIS A 70 -16.57 -7.47 3.90
CA HIS A 70 -16.23 -7.27 5.32
C HIS A 70 -16.94 -6.04 5.89
N PRO A 71 -17.44 -6.08 7.14
CA PRO A 71 -18.21 -4.97 7.73
C PRO A 71 -17.42 -3.67 7.89
N TRP A 72 -16.09 -3.73 7.90
CA TRP A 72 -15.21 -2.57 8.02
C TRP A 72 -14.90 -1.90 6.66
N ILE A 73 -15.16 -2.55 5.52
CA ILE A 73 -14.87 -1.98 4.19
C ILE A 73 -15.78 -0.79 3.85
N PRO A 74 -17.12 -0.85 3.96
CA PRO A 74 -17.94 0.30 3.61
C PRO A 74 -17.64 1.56 4.44
N PRO A 75 -17.49 1.52 5.79
CA PRO A 75 -17.10 2.71 6.53
C PRO A 75 -15.68 3.20 6.22
N LEU A 76 -14.75 2.33 5.81
CA LEU A 76 -13.43 2.75 5.33
C LEU A 76 -13.54 3.51 4.01
N GLU A 77 -14.36 3.05 3.07
CA GLU A 77 -14.60 3.77 1.82
C GLU A 77 -15.23 5.16 2.05
N ASP A 78 -16.18 5.28 3.01
CA ASP A 78 -16.75 6.57 3.40
C ASP A 78 -15.69 7.51 3.98
N LEU A 79 -14.82 6.99 4.85
CA LEU A 79 -13.70 7.75 5.40
C LEU A 79 -12.71 8.20 4.32
N ILE A 80 -12.38 7.34 3.34
CA ILE A 80 -11.51 7.67 2.20
C ILE A 80 -12.10 8.85 1.41
N ARG A 81 -13.39 8.81 1.11
CA ARG A 81 -14.10 9.90 0.42
C ARG A 81 -14.05 11.20 1.22
N ALA A 82 -14.27 11.13 2.54
CA ALA A 82 -14.19 12.29 3.43
C ALA A 82 -12.77 12.88 3.48
N ILE A 83 -11.74 12.05 3.64
CA ILE A 83 -10.33 12.48 3.62
C ILE A 83 -10.01 13.19 2.30
N ARG A 84 -10.41 12.60 1.16
CA ARG A 84 -10.20 13.22 -0.14
C ARG A 84 -10.87 14.60 -0.25
N GLN A 85 -12.12 14.71 0.18
CA GLN A 85 -12.88 15.97 0.15
C GLN A 85 -12.30 17.05 1.07
N SER A 86 -11.70 16.65 2.19
CA SER A 86 -11.07 17.56 3.15
C SER A 86 -9.76 18.20 2.62
N GLY A 87 -9.21 17.71 1.50
CA GLY A 87 -7.91 18.13 0.97
C GLY A 87 -6.71 17.57 1.73
N ARG A 88 -6.91 16.78 2.79
CA ARG A 88 -5.81 16.16 3.54
C ARG A 88 -5.08 15.13 2.69
N PRO A 89 -3.74 15.03 2.80
CA PRO A 89 -2.97 14.06 2.05
C PRO A 89 -3.31 12.63 2.51
N LEU A 90 -3.50 11.77 1.51
CA LEU A 90 -3.80 10.35 1.70
C LEU A 90 -2.84 9.51 0.86
N ILE A 91 -2.19 8.54 1.50
CA ILE A 91 -1.37 7.52 0.84
C ILE A 91 -2.02 6.16 1.02
N GLY A 92 -2.04 5.35 -0.05
CA GLY A 92 -2.49 3.96 -0.01
C GLY A 92 -1.42 3.01 -0.54
N VAL A 93 -1.18 1.91 0.19
CA VAL A 93 -0.19 0.88 -0.18
C VAL A 93 -0.89 -0.47 -0.33
N CYS A 94 -0.68 -1.15 -1.44
CA CYS A 94 -1.22 -2.46 -1.79
C CYS A 94 -2.75 -2.51 -1.65
N PHE A 95 -3.30 -3.08 -0.59
CA PHE A 95 -4.73 -3.01 -0.31
C PHE A 95 -5.20 -1.55 -0.22
N GLY A 96 -4.42 -0.67 0.43
CA GLY A 96 -4.72 0.76 0.51
C GLY A 96 -4.81 1.42 -0.88
N HIS A 97 -3.96 1.04 -1.82
CA HIS A 97 -4.05 1.48 -3.22
C HIS A 97 -5.35 0.99 -3.88
N GLN A 98 -5.73 -0.26 -3.62
CA GLN A 98 -6.91 -0.89 -4.20
C GLN A 98 -8.20 -0.31 -3.63
N ILE A 99 -8.32 -0.19 -2.30
CA ILE A 99 -9.54 0.32 -1.66
C ILE A 99 -9.78 1.80 -1.97
N ILE A 100 -8.71 2.60 -2.13
CA ILE A 100 -8.84 3.99 -2.57
C ILE A 100 -9.41 4.05 -3.99
N ALA A 101 -8.88 3.26 -4.92
CA ALA A 101 -9.42 3.18 -6.28
C ALA A 101 -10.92 2.80 -6.27
N GLN A 102 -11.29 1.77 -5.50
CA GLN A 102 -12.67 1.31 -5.37
C GLN A 102 -13.58 2.38 -4.75
N ALA A 103 -13.17 3.00 -3.65
CA ALA A 103 -13.92 4.04 -2.97
C ALA A 103 -14.21 5.27 -3.86
N LEU A 104 -13.32 5.52 -4.82
CA LEU A 104 -13.43 6.65 -5.77
C LEU A 104 -14.08 6.26 -7.10
N GLY A 105 -14.62 5.04 -7.24
CA GLY A 105 -15.38 4.59 -8.40
C GLY A 105 -14.60 3.77 -9.43
N GLY A 106 -13.35 3.39 -9.10
CA GLY A 106 -12.56 2.43 -9.87
C GLY A 106 -12.97 0.98 -9.61
N LYS A 107 -12.29 0.06 -10.26
CA LYS A 107 -12.55 -1.39 -10.16
C LYS A 107 -11.30 -2.15 -9.78
N VAL A 108 -11.43 -3.03 -8.78
CA VAL A 108 -10.40 -3.95 -8.32
C VAL A 108 -10.84 -5.38 -8.62
N GLU A 109 -9.94 -6.19 -9.13
CA GLU A 109 -10.19 -7.61 -9.40
C GLU A 109 -8.99 -8.46 -9.01
N LYS A 110 -9.27 -9.74 -8.73
CA LYS A 110 -8.25 -10.77 -8.69
C LYS A 110 -7.67 -10.96 -10.10
N PHE A 111 -6.40 -10.58 -10.28
CA PHE A 111 -5.78 -10.54 -11.60
C PHE A 111 -5.56 -11.95 -12.17
N LYS A 112 -6.09 -12.20 -13.36
CA LYS A 112 -5.99 -13.51 -14.02
C LYS A 112 -4.57 -13.87 -14.46
N GLY A 113 -3.68 -12.87 -14.59
CA GLY A 113 -2.26 -13.07 -14.91
C GLY A 113 -1.42 -13.65 -13.77
N GLY A 114 -2.01 -13.84 -12.58
CA GLY A 114 -1.33 -14.43 -11.43
C GLY A 114 -0.75 -13.41 -10.45
N TRP A 115 0.40 -13.74 -9.86
CA TRP A 115 1.02 -13.02 -8.75
C TRP A 115 2.21 -12.17 -9.19
N ALA A 116 2.41 -11.04 -8.49
CA ALA A 116 3.69 -10.33 -8.43
C ALA A 116 4.31 -10.55 -7.04
N VAL A 117 5.56 -11.02 -7.01
CA VAL A 117 6.26 -11.40 -5.77
C VAL A 117 7.71 -10.97 -5.80
N GLY A 118 8.18 -10.38 -4.70
CA GLY A 118 9.58 -9.96 -4.53
C GLY A 118 9.96 -8.74 -5.37
N ARG A 119 11.24 -8.61 -5.68
CA ARG A 119 11.79 -7.48 -6.45
C ARG A 119 11.13 -7.34 -7.81
N THR A 120 10.44 -6.25 -8.01
CA THR A 120 9.70 -5.92 -9.23
C THR A 120 10.05 -4.51 -9.66
N ASP A 121 10.38 -4.37 -10.94
CA ASP A 121 10.78 -3.10 -11.54
C ASP A 121 9.55 -2.38 -12.10
N TYR A 122 9.50 -1.07 -11.89
CA TYR A 122 8.44 -0.18 -12.34
C TYR A 122 9.03 1.05 -13.03
N GLU A 123 8.40 1.48 -14.11
CA GLU A 123 8.70 2.79 -14.72
C GLU A 123 7.94 3.87 -13.94
N TYR A 124 8.67 4.83 -13.38
CA TYR A 124 8.14 5.95 -12.61
C TYR A 124 8.92 7.22 -12.95
N ASP A 125 8.23 8.25 -13.46
CA ASP A 125 8.83 9.54 -13.83
C ASP A 125 10.08 9.41 -14.72
N GLY A 126 10.00 8.54 -15.74
CA GLY A 126 11.09 8.29 -16.68
C GLY A 126 12.29 7.54 -16.10
N GLN A 127 12.18 6.97 -14.91
CA GLN A 127 13.21 6.18 -14.25
C GLN A 127 12.65 4.80 -13.90
N THR A 128 13.51 3.79 -13.90
CA THR A 128 13.17 2.48 -13.33
C THR A 128 13.39 2.52 -11.82
N ILE A 129 12.37 2.11 -11.07
CA ILE A 129 12.44 1.90 -9.62
C ILE A 129 12.14 0.45 -9.29
N THR A 130 12.82 -0.09 -8.29
CA THR A 130 12.68 -1.49 -7.85
C THR A 130 12.09 -1.54 -6.46
N LEU A 131 10.92 -2.19 -6.31
CA LEU A 131 10.23 -2.36 -5.03
C LEU A 131 9.88 -3.83 -4.81
N ASN A 132 9.55 -4.19 -3.56
CA ASN A 132 8.98 -5.49 -3.27
C ASN A 132 7.49 -5.51 -3.61
N ALA A 133 7.08 -6.47 -4.43
CA ALA A 133 5.67 -6.80 -4.67
C ALA A 133 5.24 -8.01 -3.85
N TRP A 134 3.97 -8.01 -3.43
CA TRP A 134 3.29 -9.17 -2.85
C TRP A 134 1.79 -9.02 -3.08
N HIS A 135 1.33 -9.29 -4.30
CA HIS A 135 -0.09 -9.14 -4.64
C HIS A 135 -0.51 -9.98 -5.83
N GLN A 136 -1.78 -10.34 -5.87
CA GLN A 136 -2.47 -10.86 -7.05
C GLN A 136 -3.54 -9.88 -7.53
N ASP A 137 -4.28 -9.27 -6.61
CA ASP A 137 -5.31 -8.30 -6.93
C ASP A 137 -4.72 -7.03 -7.50
N GLN A 138 -5.43 -6.42 -8.46
CA GLN A 138 -5.01 -5.20 -9.13
C GLN A 138 -6.18 -4.25 -9.38
N VAL A 139 -5.89 -2.96 -9.41
CA VAL A 139 -6.80 -1.95 -9.94
C VAL A 139 -6.85 -2.09 -11.46
N ILE A 140 -8.01 -2.45 -11.99
CA ILE A 140 -8.22 -2.70 -13.43
C ILE A 140 -8.75 -1.45 -14.11
N ASP A 141 -9.79 -0.84 -13.55
CA ASP A 141 -10.36 0.40 -14.08
C ASP A 141 -10.11 1.54 -13.08
N LEU A 142 -9.68 2.68 -13.60
CA LEU A 142 -9.41 3.87 -12.82
C LEU A 142 -10.59 4.85 -12.85
N PRO A 143 -10.83 5.63 -11.77
CA PRO A 143 -11.72 6.78 -11.80
C PRO A 143 -11.25 7.84 -12.82
N GLU A 144 -12.17 8.70 -13.25
CA GLU A 144 -11.95 9.68 -14.32
C GLU A 144 -10.81 10.67 -14.03
N ASP A 145 -10.62 11.05 -12.77
CA ASP A 145 -9.60 12.01 -12.32
C ASP A 145 -8.27 11.37 -11.89
N ALA A 146 -8.13 10.06 -12.09
CA ALA A 146 -6.93 9.33 -11.76
C ALA A 146 -5.83 9.52 -12.81
N ARG A 147 -4.59 9.66 -12.35
CA ARG A 147 -3.41 9.75 -13.21
C ARG A 147 -2.40 8.67 -12.83
N VAL A 148 -2.06 7.81 -13.78
CA VAL A 148 -1.01 6.80 -13.60
C VAL A 148 0.34 7.49 -13.51
N LEU A 149 1.08 7.21 -12.46
CA LEU A 149 2.43 7.72 -12.19
C LEU A 149 3.50 6.66 -12.41
N GLY A 150 3.17 5.40 -12.13
CA GLY A 150 4.08 4.28 -12.27
C GLY A 150 3.40 3.06 -12.84
N THR A 151 4.13 2.28 -13.65
CA THR A 151 3.61 1.14 -14.41
C THR A 151 4.68 0.09 -14.64
N ASN A 152 4.26 -1.14 -14.94
CA ASN A 152 5.07 -2.13 -15.63
C ASN A 152 4.17 -3.04 -16.49
N THR A 153 4.77 -4.01 -17.17
CA THR A 153 4.05 -4.90 -18.08
C THR A 153 3.03 -5.81 -17.36
N PHE A 154 3.21 -6.08 -16.07
CA PHE A 154 2.32 -6.91 -15.27
C PHE A 154 1.26 -6.09 -14.53
N CYS A 155 1.61 -4.92 -13.99
CA CYS A 155 0.74 -4.04 -13.23
C CYS A 155 0.70 -2.65 -13.89
N ARG A 156 -0.31 -2.42 -14.73
CA ARG A 156 -0.46 -1.17 -15.48
C ARG A 156 -0.67 0.04 -14.57
N ASN A 157 -1.45 -0.12 -13.51
CA ASN A 157 -1.82 0.93 -12.57
C ASN A 157 -1.03 0.79 -11.26
N ALA A 158 0.30 0.66 -11.35
CA ALA A 158 1.14 0.35 -10.20
C ALA A 158 1.31 1.51 -9.22
N MET A 159 1.29 2.75 -9.71
CA MET A 159 1.26 3.97 -8.89
C MET A 159 0.28 4.95 -9.49
N VAL A 160 -0.61 5.50 -8.67
CA VAL A 160 -1.71 6.35 -9.13
C VAL A 160 -1.87 7.56 -8.20
N ALA A 161 -2.09 8.73 -8.80
CA ALA A 161 -2.56 9.93 -8.10
C ALA A 161 -4.01 10.22 -8.44
N TYR A 162 -4.77 10.71 -7.47
CA TYR A 162 -6.15 11.15 -7.61
C TYR A 162 -6.21 12.62 -7.15
N GLY A 163 -6.29 13.53 -8.10
CA GLY A 163 -6.09 14.95 -7.82
C GLY A 163 -4.67 15.23 -7.31
N ASP A 164 -4.55 16.13 -6.34
CA ASP A 164 -3.28 16.56 -5.74
C ASP A 164 -3.07 16.09 -4.30
N ASN A 165 -4.08 15.49 -3.69
CA ASN A 165 -4.04 15.08 -2.29
C ASN A 165 -4.10 13.57 -2.04
N VAL A 166 -4.17 12.72 -3.08
CA VAL A 166 -4.13 11.26 -2.93
C VAL A 166 -3.05 10.65 -3.82
N TRP A 167 -2.18 9.82 -3.25
CA TRP A 167 -1.14 9.08 -3.95
C TRP A 167 -1.09 7.62 -3.47
N THR A 168 -0.96 6.67 -4.40
CA THR A 168 -1.05 5.26 -4.07
C THR A 168 0.00 4.44 -4.81
N VAL A 169 0.41 3.32 -4.20
CA VAL A 169 1.37 2.36 -4.77
C VAL A 169 0.91 0.94 -4.52
N GLN A 170 0.96 0.09 -5.56
CA GLN A 170 0.59 -1.32 -5.46
C GLN A 170 1.67 -2.17 -4.79
N ALA A 171 2.94 -1.83 -4.97
CA ALA A 171 4.06 -2.49 -4.31
C ALA A 171 4.20 -2.05 -2.84
N HIS A 172 5.08 -2.72 -2.10
CA HIS A 172 5.31 -2.55 -0.68
C HIS A 172 6.68 -1.92 -0.39
N PRO A 173 6.81 -0.59 -0.36
CA PRO A 173 8.06 0.07 0.03
C PRO A 173 8.41 -0.12 1.51
N GLU A 174 7.45 -0.51 2.36
CA GLU A 174 7.63 -0.81 3.78
C GLU A 174 8.21 -2.21 4.04
N TYR A 175 8.16 -3.12 3.05
CA TYR A 175 8.64 -4.48 3.24
C TYR A 175 10.15 -4.60 2.98
N GLY A 176 10.90 -4.99 4.02
CA GLY A 176 12.28 -5.43 3.90
C GLY A 176 12.40 -6.86 3.37
N ASP A 177 13.61 -7.27 3.02
CA ASP A 177 13.92 -8.58 2.43
C ASP A 177 13.52 -9.74 3.34
N GLY A 178 13.79 -9.61 4.65
CA GLY A 178 13.44 -10.62 5.64
C GLY A 178 11.93 -10.85 5.69
N PHE A 179 11.12 -9.79 5.60
CA PHE A 179 9.66 -9.93 5.63
C PHE A 179 9.13 -10.61 4.36
N ILE A 180 9.62 -10.23 3.17
CA ILE A 180 9.26 -10.91 1.91
C ILE A 180 9.67 -12.39 1.94
N GLN A 181 10.87 -12.71 2.43
CA GLN A 181 11.31 -14.11 2.62
C GLN A 181 10.37 -14.86 3.58
N GLY A 182 9.96 -14.21 4.67
CA GLY A 182 8.98 -14.75 5.61
C GLY A 182 7.63 -15.04 4.95
N LEU A 183 7.12 -14.13 4.12
CA LEU A 183 5.88 -14.33 3.36
C LEU A 183 5.99 -15.50 2.36
N MET A 184 7.11 -15.61 1.65
CA MET A 184 7.35 -16.73 0.74
C MET A 184 7.36 -18.07 1.48
N ASN A 185 7.96 -18.11 2.68
CA ASN A 185 8.06 -19.32 3.49
C ASN A 185 6.75 -19.73 4.19
N THR A 186 5.78 -18.81 4.27
CA THR A 186 4.51 -19.00 5.00
C THR A 186 3.30 -18.90 4.07
N ARG A 187 2.81 -17.69 3.82
CA ARG A 187 1.61 -17.42 2.98
C ARG A 187 1.75 -17.82 1.52
N GLY A 188 2.98 -17.83 0.99
CA GLY A 188 3.24 -18.18 -0.40
C GLY A 188 3.08 -19.66 -0.71
N LYS A 189 3.36 -20.53 0.28
CA LYS A 189 3.33 -21.99 0.09
C LYS A 189 1.95 -22.50 -0.31
N GLY A 190 1.88 -23.18 -1.46
CA GLY A 190 0.63 -23.72 -1.99
C GLY A 190 -0.34 -22.68 -2.57
N VAL A 191 0.03 -21.38 -2.59
CA VAL A 191 -0.79 -20.27 -3.10
C VAL A 191 -0.11 -19.59 -4.28
N VAL A 192 1.17 -19.24 -4.12
CA VAL A 192 2.00 -18.66 -5.17
C VAL A 192 2.75 -19.79 -5.88
N PRO A 193 2.86 -19.79 -7.23
CA PRO A 193 3.63 -20.80 -7.96
C PRO A 193 5.09 -20.86 -7.47
N ASP A 194 5.60 -22.07 -7.22
CA ASP A 194 6.94 -22.31 -6.67
C ASP A 194 8.04 -21.66 -7.54
N ALA A 195 7.93 -21.77 -8.88
CA ALA A 195 8.89 -21.15 -9.78
C ALA A 195 8.95 -19.62 -9.65
N LEU A 196 7.83 -18.97 -9.34
CA LEU A 196 7.79 -17.52 -9.10
C LEU A 196 8.43 -17.17 -7.76
N MET A 197 8.20 -17.97 -6.72
CA MET A 197 8.85 -17.79 -5.41
C MET A 197 10.36 -17.99 -5.49
N GLU A 198 10.83 -19.01 -6.24
CA GLU A 198 12.25 -19.25 -6.48
C GLU A 198 12.91 -18.07 -7.23
N ALA A 199 12.28 -17.59 -8.29
CA ALA A 199 12.75 -16.41 -9.03
C ALA A 199 12.80 -15.17 -8.13
N ALA A 200 11.80 -14.95 -7.28
CA ALA A 200 11.76 -13.85 -6.31
C ALA A 200 12.90 -13.96 -5.28
N ALA A 201 13.11 -15.15 -4.70
CA ALA A 201 14.19 -15.41 -3.73
C ALA A 201 15.58 -15.10 -4.32
N ASN A 202 15.81 -15.48 -5.57
CA ASN A 202 17.09 -15.21 -6.27
C ASN A 202 17.33 -13.72 -6.52
N ARG A 203 16.28 -12.89 -6.56
CA ARG A 203 16.39 -11.43 -6.71
C ARG A 203 16.46 -10.66 -5.39
N LEU A 204 16.11 -11.24 -4.26
CA LEU A 204 16.07 -10.53 -2.97
C LEU A 204 17.36 -9.80 -2.59
N PRO A 205 18.58 -10.32 -2.86
CA PRO A 205 19.83 -9.60 -2.56
C PRO A 205 20.05 -8.33 -3.39
N ALA A 206 19.25 -8.13 -4.46
CA ALA A 206 19.37 -6.92 -5.29
C ALA A 206 18.90 -5.68 -4.50
N GLN A 207 19.52 -4.55 -4.81
CA GLN A 207 19.14 -3.25 -4.25
C GLN A 207 17.65 -2.93 -4.54
N ASN A 208 17.01 -2.20 -3.64
CA ASN A 208 15.67 -1.67 -3.83
C ASN A 208 15.62 -0.17 -3.59
N ASP A 209 14.53 0.44 -4.03
CA ASP A 209 14.27 1.88 -3.90
C ASP A 209 13.29 2.21 -2.76
N ASN A 210 13.11 1.33 -1.78
CA ASN A 210 12.22 1.55 -0.63
C ASN A 210 12.50 2.89 0.07
N PRO A 211 13.77 3.27 0.40
CA PRO A 211 14.05 4.54 1.05
C PRO A 211 13.68 5.75 0.16
N LYS A 212 13.89 5.64 -1.16
CA LYS A 212 13.52 6.68 -2.12
C LYS A 212 12.02 6.91 -2.14
N ILE A 213 11.23 5.84 -2.17
CA ILE A 213 9.77 5.93 -2.14
C ILE A 213 9.27 6.43 -0.79
N GLY A 214 9.87 6.00 0.33
CA GLY A 214 9.57 6.53 1.67
C GLY A 214 9.78 8.05 1.75
N GLN A 215 10.86 8.56 1.17
CA GLN A 215 11.12 9.99 1.11
C GLN A 215 10.08 10.74 0.25
N LEU A 216 9.73 10.21 -0.92
CA LEU A 216 8.67 10.77 -1.78
C LEU A 216 7.31 10.77 -1.08
N MET A 217 6.97 9.72 -0.33
CA MET A 217 5.77 9.67 0.51
C MET A 217 5.78 10.78 1.58
N ALA A 218 6.90 10.97 2.26
CA ALA A 218 7.03 12.00 3.27
C ALA A 218 6.90 13.42 2.68
N GLU A 219 7.51 13.67 1.53
CA GLU A 219 7.39 14.94 0.79
C GLU A 219 5.95 15.17 0.34
N PHE A 220 5.28 14.14 -0.17
CA PHE A 220 3.88 14.22 -0.54
C PHE A 220 2.98 14.56 0.65
N LEU A 221 3.19 13.95 1.83
CA LEU A 221 2.45 14.22 3.05
C LEU A 221 2.64 15.68 3.52
N LYS A 222 3.86 16.22 3.41
CA LYS A 222 4.22 17.59 3.84
C LYS A 222 3.86 18.67 2.84
N LYS A 223 3.56 18.31 1.58
CA LYS A 223 3.27 19.29 0.53
C LYS A 223 2.11 20.17 0.93
N GLU A 224 2.33 21.50 0.96
CA GLU A 224 1.26 22.48 1.13
C GLU A 224 0.27 22.38 -0.04
N ARG A 225 -1.02 22.40 0.28
CA ARG A 225 -2.13 22.38 -0.66
C ARG A 225 -2.96 23.63 -0.47
N ALA A 226 -3.30 24.27 -1.60
CA ALA A 226 -4.08 25.51 -1.60
C ALA A 226 -5.54 25.23 -1.23
#